data_8a1e92caec51f1b84e710655c10986c1
#
_entry.id   8a1e92caec51f1b84e710655c10986c1
#
_cell.length_a   1.000
_cell.length_b   1.000
_cell.length_c   1.000
_cell.angle_alpha   90.00
_cell.angle_beta   90.00
_cell.angle_gamma   90.00
#
_symmetry.space_group_name_H-M   'P 1'
#
loop_
_entity.id
_entity.type
_entity.pdbx_description
1 polymer ?
#
loop_
_entity_poly.entity_id
_entity_poly.type
_entity_poly.pdbx_seq_one_letter_code
_entity_poly.pdbx_strand_id
1 'polypeptide(L)' 'MNINEKFGRRIKEIRKAKGLSQEKLANLAEIDRTYLPEVERGERNISLVVAEKIANALGEKLSKMID' A
#
# COMPACT_ATOMS: atom_id res chain seq x y z
N MET A 1 10.39 -7.24 12.21
CA MET A 1 9.64 -6.89 10.98
C MET A 1 10.31 -5.72 10.30
N ASN A 2 10.65 -5.88 9.02
CA ASN A 2 11.30 -4.79 8.29
C ASN A 2 10.27 -3.78 7.80
N ILE A 3 10.77 -2.66 7.26
CA ILE A 3 9.89 -1.55 6.85
C ILE A 3 8.93 -1.97 5.73
N ASN A 4 9.37 -2.84 4.82
CA ASN A 4 8.51 -3.30 3.72
C ASN A 4 7.33 -4.11 4.26
N GLU A 5 7.60 -5.00 5.21
CA GLU A 5 6.55 -5.81 5.83
C GLU A 5 5.59 -4.93 6.64
N LYS A 6 6.14 -3.99 7.38
CA LYS A 6 5.34 -3.08 8.20
C LYS A 6 4.41 -2.24 7.33
N PHE A 7 4.95 -1.67 6.26
CA PHE A 7 4.18 -0.85 5.34
C PHE A 7 3.11 -1.69 4.62
N GLY A 8 3.51 -2.88 4.15
CA GLY A 8 2.58 -3.77 3.46
C GLY A 8 1.41 -4.19 4.34
N ARG A 9 1.68 -4.52 5.60
CA ARG A 9 0.63 -4.88 6.55
C ARG A 9 -0.31 -3.70 6.77
N ARG A 10 0.21 -2.50 6.92
CA ARG A 10 -0.60 -1.31 7.14
C ARG A 10 -1.50 -1.02 5.95
N ILE A 11 -0.96 -1.17 4.73
CA ILE A 11 -1.76 -1.02 3.51
C ILE A 11 -2.96 -1.98 3.55
N LYS A 12 -2.69 -3.24 3.85
CA LYS A 12 -3.72 -4.27 3.85
C LYS A 12 -4.80 -3.98 4.88
N GLU A 13 -4.39 -3.59 6.09
CA GLU A 13 -5.33 -3.27 7.16
C GLU A 13 -6.26 -2.12 6.77
N ILE A 14 -5.67 -1.03 6.28
CA ILE A 14 -6.47 0.15 5.91
C ILE A 14 -7.34 -0.16 4.71
N ARG A 15 -6.80 -0.87 3.72
CA ARG A 15 -7.54 -1.25 2.52
C ARG A 15 -8.78 -2.04 2.90
N LYS A 16 -8.62 -3.06 3.74
CA LYS A 16 -9.74 -3.90 4.17
C LYS A 16 -10.74 -3.13 5.00
N ALA A 17 -10.27 -2.24 5.86
CA ALA A 17 -11.17 -1.42 6.66
C ALA A 17 -12.04 -0.50 5.79
N LYS A 18 -11.54 -0.12 4.62
CA LYS A 18 -12.28 0.71 3.68
C LYS A 18 -13.10 -0.11 2.67
N GLY A 19 -13.04 -1.43 2.77
CA GLY A 19 -13.78 -2.32 1.86
C GLY A 19 -13.24 -2.35 0.45
N LEU A 20 -11.97 -2.04 0.26
CA LEU A 20 -11.36 -2.00 -1.06
C LEU A 20 -10.69 -3.32 -1.41
N SER A 21 -10.86 -3.77 -2.66
CA SER A 21 -10.08 -4.89 -3.17
C SER A 21 -8.68 -4.40 -3.54
N GLN A 22 -7.75 -5.34 -3.72
CA GLN A 22 -6.41 -4.99 -4.20
C GLN A 22 -6.48 -4.30 -5.57
N GLU A 23 -7.33 -4.82 -6.46
CA GLU A 23 -7.49 -4.23 -7.79
C GLU A 23 -8.02 -2.80 -7.70
N LYS A 24 -8.99 -2.57 -6.85
CA LYS A 24 -9.56 -1.22 -6.68
C LYS A 24 -8.52 -0.25 -6.16
N LEU A 25 -7.75 -0.67 -5.16
CA LEU A 25 -6.70 0.18 -4.61
C LEU A 25 -5.62 0.46 -5.67
N ALA A 26 -5.21 -0.56 -6.41
CA ALA A 26 -4.21 -0.38 -7.45
C ALA A 26 -4.67 0.63 -8.50
N ASN A 27 -5.96 0.55 -8.90
CA ASN A 27 -6.53 1.51 -9.84
C ASN A 27 -6.50 2.93 -9.28
N LEU A 28 -6.89 3.09 -8.02
CA LEU A 28 -6.88 4.41 -7.38
C LEU A 28 -5.47 4.98 -7.25
N ALA A 29 -4.50 4.11 -7.00
CA ALA A 29 -3.10 4.51 -6.85
C ALA A 29 -2.38 4.61 -8.20
N GLU A 30 -3.03 4.21 -9.27
CA GLU A 30 -2.45 4.20 -10.61
C GLU A 30 -1.20 3.33 -10.70
N ILE A 31 -1.27 2.15 -10.10
CA ILE A 31 -0.21 1.15 -10.17
C ILE A 31 -0.79 -0.16 -10.70
N ASP A 32 0.08 -1.04 -11.18
CA ASP A 32 -0.34 -2.33 -11.70
C ASP A 32 -0.90 -3.18 -10.56
N ARG A 33 -2.06 -3.78 -10.76
CA ARG A 33 -2.73 -4.61 -9.74
C ARG A 33 -1.91 -5.81 -9.31
N THR A 34 -1.05 -6.32 -10.20
CA THR A 34 -0.21 -7.49 -9.90
C THR A 34 0.92 -7.15 -8.94
N TYR A 35 1.23 -5.89 -8.80
CA TYR A 35 2.27 -5.38 -7.94
C TYR A 35 1.84 -5.35 -6.47
N LEU A 36 0.58 -5.03 -6.24
CA LEU A 36 0.08 -4.77 -4.89
C LEU A 36 0.14 -5.98 -3.94
N PRO A 37 -0.20 -7.21 -4.38
CA PRO A 37 -0.08 -8.35 -3.48
C PRO A 37 1.33 -8.54 -2.93
N GLU A 38 2.33 -8.33 -3.76
CA GLU A 38 3.73 -8.44 -3.33
C GLU A 38 4.10 -7.34 -2.35
N VAL A 39 3.59 -6.13 -2.59
CA VAL A 39 3.80 -5.01 -1.67
C VAL A 39 3.19 -5.31 -0.31
N GLU A 40 1.97 -5.84 -0.30
CA GLU A 40 1.28 -6.14 0.95
C GLU A 40 1.98 -7.26 1.75
N ARG A 41 2.66 -8.17 1.07
CA ARG A 41 3.42 -9.22 1.75
C ARG A 41 4.81 -8.77 2.17
N GLY A 42 5.20 -7.56 1.81
CA GLY A 42 6.52 -7.04 2.14
C GLY A 42 7.64 -7.61 1.29
N GLU A 43 7.29 -8.14 0.12
CA GLU A 43 8.23 -8.80 -0.78
C GLU A 43 8.85 -7.85 -1.82
N ARG A 44 8.40 -6.61 -1.84
CA ARG A 44 8.87 -5.62 -2.79
C ARG A 44 9.46 -4.41 -2.10
N ASN A 45 10.60 -3.96 -2.61
CA ASN A 45 11.14 -2.65 -2.28
C ASN A 45 10.47 -1.65 -3.23
N ILE A 46 9.68 -0.74 -2.70
CA ILE A 46 8.98 0.25 -3.52
C ILE A 46 9.61 1.61 -3.34
N SER A 47 9.51 2.43 -4.37
CA SER A 47 10.01 3.80 -4.30
C SER A 47 9.11 4.64 -3.40
N LEU A 48 9.65 5.75 -2.90
CA LEU A 48 8.84 6.70 -2.12
C LEU A 48 7.69 7.23 -2.95
N VAL A 49 7.88 7.39 -4.27
CA VAL A 49 6.83 7.86 -5.17
C VAL A 49 5.65 6.87 -5.17
N VAL A 50 5.94 5.58 -5.32
CA VAL A 50 4.89 4.55 -5.33
C VAL A 50 4.24 4.46 -3.96
N ALA A 51 5.02 4.53 -2.89
CA ALA A 51 4.49 4.50 -1.52
C ALA A 51 3.51 5.66 -1.30
N GLU A 52 3.86 6.84 -1.78
CA GLU A 52 2.99 8.01 -1.64
C GLU A 52 1.72 7.88 -2.46
N LYS A 53 1.80 7.30 -3.66
CA LYS A 53 0.61 7.05 -4.48
C LYS A 53 -0.37 6.14 -3.74
N ILE A 54 0.15 5.09 -3.10
CA ILE A 54 -0.70 4.17 -2.34
C ILE A 54 -1.31 4.88 -1.13
N ALA A 55 -0.50 5.63 -0.38
CA ALA A 55 -0.98 6.36 0.79
C ALA A 55 -2.07 7.35 0.41
N ASN A 56 -1.85 8.11 -0.66
CA ASN A 56 -2.83 9.09 -1.14
C ASN A 56 -4.13 8.41 -1.56
N ALA A 57 -4.03 7.25 -2.23
CA ALA A 57 -5.21 6.50 -2.66
C ALA A 57 -6.02 6.02 -1.46
N LEU A 58 -5.37 5.76 -0.34
CA LEU A 58 -6.04 5.35 0.90
C LEU A 58 -6.50 6.53 1.74
N GLY A 59 -6.18 7.77 1.33
CA GLY A 59 -6.51 8.96 2.10
C GLY A 59 -5.69 9.12 3.35
N GLU A 60 -4.47 8.56 3.34
CA GLU A 60 -3.58 8.58 4.51
C GLU A 60 -2.29 9.33 4.19
N LYS A 61 -1.63 9.81 5.25
CA LYS A 61 -0.30 10.38 5.10
C LYS A 61 0.72 9.24 5.15
N LEU A 62 1.68 9.27 4.24
CA LEU A 62 2.71 8.24 4.21
C LEU A 62 3.41 8.10 5.56
N SER A 63 3.71 9.21 6.23
CA SER A 63 4.37 9.19 7.53
C SER A 63 3.59 8.40 8.58
N LYS A 64 2.27 8.37 8.47
CA LYS A 64 1.43 7.62 9.39
C LYS A 64 1.50 6.12 9.12
N MET A 65 1.78 5.75 7.90
CA MET A 65 1.79 4.35 7.48
C MET A 65 3.10 3.64 7.78
N ILE A 66 4.17 4.38 7.97
CA ILE A 66 5.49 3.82 8.22
C ILE A 66 5.99 4.12 9.65
N ASP A 67 5.15 4.71 10.45
CA ASP A 67 5.48 5.11 11.81
C ASP A 67 5.43 3.97 12.81
#